data_253aeeed822aceb1f52171dbc1f4717b
#
_entry.id   253aeeed822aceb1f52171dbc1f4717b
#
_cell.length_a   1.000
_cell.length_b   1.000
_cell.length_c   1.000
_cell.angle_alpha   90.00
_cell.angle_beta   90.00
_cell.angle_gamma   90.00
#
_symmetry.space_group_name_H-M   'P 1'
#
loop_
_entity.id
_entity.type
_entity.pdbx_description
1 polymer ?
#
loop_
_entity_poly.entity_id
_entity_poly.type
_entity_poly.pdbx_seq_one_letter_code
_entity_poly.pdbx_strand_id
1 'polypeptide(L)'
;MSPPPAAPTAPPIRRRLLASALLIATTTALAGVALTAQAAVPPPPTGWSTVWSDDFTGAAGTLPSAANWIIDTGHNYPGGPANWGTGEIQTYTASTANVSHDGGGNLRITPLRDGGGGWTSARIETVRSDFKAPAGGVLAIEGRIQMPNVTGAAAAGYWPAFWALGAPYRGNYQNWPGIGEFDVMENVNGINSVWGVLHCGVAPGGPCDEFNGIGASRACPGASCQSAFHTYRFEWDASISPQQLRWYVDGQLFHTVTQSRVGEPAWSQMTSHAGYFLLLNVAMGGAFPNGVAGSGTPTAATVPGRPMLVDYVAVYRRGGGTTPPTTPPPGGTRDAYGQIEAEAFSAQNGVIVEACAEGGQNLGALRNGDWVRYDNVEFGSTGPRDFVARVASGAGSGVSGLVEVRVDSPTAAPIGSFAIGNTGGWQSWRSVPGNVGAVTGRHAVYLTFTSGQPNDFVNVNWFTFRR
;
A
#
# COMPACT_ATOMS: atom_id res chain seq x y z
N MET A 1 -107.81 -12.24 23.65
CA MET A 1 -106.45 -12.12 23.17
C MET A 1 -106.27 -10.72 22.57
N SER A 2 -105.70 -9.83 23.34
CA SER A 2 -105.56 -8.43 22.91
C SER A 2 -104.17 -8.24 22.19
N PRO A 3 -104.10 -7.42 21.17
CA PRO A 3 -102.77 -7.15 20.51
C PRO A 3 -101.93 -6.15 21.32
N PRO A 4 -100.64 -6.18 21.17
CA PRO A 4 -99.75 -5.29 21.89
C PRO A 4 -99.68 -3.85 21.29
N PRO A 5 -99.28 -2.87 22.10
CA PRO A 5 -99.33 -1.46 21.76
C PRO A 5 -98.17 -1.03 20.80
N ALA A 6 -98.50 0.00 19.99
CA ALA A 6 -97.61 0.59 19.01
C ALA A 6 -96.50 1.44 19.66
N ALA A 7 -95.30 1.39 19.04
CA ALA A 7 -94.15 2.19 19.42
C ALA A 7 -94.21 3.65 18.90
N PRO A 8 -93.58 4.62 19.57
CA PRO A 8 -93.70 6.03 19.24
C PRO A 8 -92.76 6.39 18.12
N THR A 9 -93.22 7.30 17.23
CA THR A 9 -92.52 7.87 16.11
C THR A 9 -91.47 8.95 16.51
N ALA A 10 -90.24 8.86 16.00
CA ALA A 10 -89.17 9.84 16.19
C ALA A 10 -89.29 10.99 15.18
N PRO A 11 -88.79 12.18 15.53
CA PRO A 11 -88.90 13.36 14.66
C PRO A 11 -87.73 13.37 13.52
N PRO A 12 -87.88 14.15 12.45
CA PRO A 12 -86.97 14.10 11.31
C PRO A 12 -85.65 14.84 11.59
N ILE A 13 -84.58 14.13 11.37
CA ILE A 13 -83.22 14.68 11.43
C ILE A 13 -82.87 15.41 10.13
N ARG A 14 -82.59 16.70 10.24
CA ARG A 14 -82.05 17.52 9.14
C ARG A 14 -80.67 16.99 8.75
N ARG A 15 -80.50 16.54 7.49
CA ARG A 15 -79.20 16.20 6.90
C ARG A 15 -78.38 17.50 6.66
N ARG A 16 -77.28 17.67 7.42
CA ARG A 16 -76.15 18.53 7.07
C ARG A 16 -75.19 17.75 6.19
N LEU A 17 -74.98 18.17 4.97
CA LEU A 17 -73.93 17.66 4.09
C LEU A 17 -72.58 18.16 4.63
N LEU A 18 -71.80 17.25 5.19
CA LEU A 18 -70.40 17.44 5.49
C LEU A 18 -69.63 16.88 4.29
N ALA A 19 -68.99 17.75 3.53
CA ALA A 19 -68.03 17.39 2.50
C ALA A 19 -66.75 16.90 3.20
N SER A 20 -66.53 15.58 3.21
CA SER A 20 -65.25 14.99 3.67
C SER A 20 -64.24 15.08 2.51
N ALA A 21 -63.31 15.99 2.63
CA ALA A 21 -62.08 16.00 1.80
C ALA A 21 -61.21 14.84 2.19
N LEU A 22 -61.09 13.84 1.32
CA LEU A 22 -60.18 12.69 1.51
C LEU A 22 -58.72 13.16 1.15
N LEU A 23 -57.93 13.48 2.17
CA LEU A 23 -56.50 13.72 2.04
C LEU A 23 -55.81 12.39 1.83
N ILE A 24 -55.44 12.07 0.58
CA ILE A 24 -54.55 10.94 0.28
C ILE A 24 -53.13 11.38 0.59
N ALA A 25 -52.60 11.02 1.76
CA ALA A 25 -51.18 11.14 2.08
C ALA A 25 -50.44 10.01 1.40
N THR A 26 -49.81 10.31 0.26
CA THR A 26 -48.80 9.42 -0.36
C THR A 26 -47.54 9.48 0.47
N THR A 27 -47.35 8.50 1.34
CA THR A 27 -46.08 8.24 1.99
C THR A 27 -45.14 7.59 0.97
N THR A 28 -44.27 8.39 0.32
CA THR A 28 -43.09 7.89 -0.35
C THR A 28 -42.14 7.35 0.69
N ALA A 29 -42.14 6.02 0.84
CA ALA A 29 -41.06 5.34 1.57
C ALA A 29 -39.77 5.53 0.78
N LEU A 30 -38.92 6.47 1.19
CA LEU A 30 -37.52 6.46 0.81
C LEU A 30 -36.93 5.21 1.46
N ALA A 31 -36.74 4.16 0.66
CA ALA A 31 -35.84 3.08 1.03
C ALA A 31 -34.44 3.71 1.15
N GLY A 32 -34.06 4.09 2.35
CA GLY A 32 -32.69 4.46 2.67
C GLY A 32 -31.84 3.20 2.42
N VAL A 33 -31.06 3.20 1.35
CA VAL A 33 -29.95 2.29 1.21
C VAL A 33 -29.02 2.66 2.35
N ALA A 34 -29.00 1.83 3.39
CA ALA A 34 -28.00 1.92 4.43
C ALA A 34 -26.65 1.63 3.71
N LEU A 35 -25.92 2.70 3.38
CA LEU A 35 -24.53 2.59 3.03
C LEU A 35 -23.84 2.04 4.30
N THR A 36 -23.60 0.74 4.33
CA THR A 36 -22.68 0.17 5.32
C THR A 36 -21.38 0.94 5.14
N ALA A 37 -20.96 1.65 6.18
CA ALA A 37 -19.67 2.31 6.18
C ALA A 37 -18.62 1.23 5.94
N GLN A 38 -18.04 1.25 4.74
CA GLN A 38 -16.95 0.38 4.34
C GLN A 38 -15.76 0.75 5.20
N ALA A 39 -15.09 -0.23 5.79
CA ALA A 39 -13.93 0.03 6.63
C ALA A 39 -12.79 0.54 5.73
N ALA A 40 -12.57 1.84 5.74
CA ALA A 40 -11.41 2.44 5.09
C ALA A 40 -10.12 1.99 5.79
N VAL A 41 -9.02 1.95 5.04
CA VAL A 41 -7.68 1.74 5.65
C VAL A 41 -7.53 2.67 6.85
N PRO A 42 -7.19 2.16 8.04
CA PRO A 42 -7.00 3.01 9.22
C PRO A 42 -5.96 4.11 8.94
N PRO A 43 -6.14 5.32 9.48
CA PRO A 43 -5.10 6.33 9.39
C PRO A 43 -3.81 5.80 10.00
N PRO A 44 -2.64 6.20 9.47
CA PRO A 44 -1.37 5.75 10.00
C PRO A 44 -1.24 6.14 11.47
N PRO A 45 -0.62 5.30 12.32
CA PRO A 45 -0.34 5.65 13.72
C PRO A 45 0.47 6.96 13.82
N THR A 46 0.40 7.65 14.96
CA THR A 46 1.15 8.89 15.19
C THR A 46 2.64 8.69 14.87
N GLY A 47 3.21 9.57 14.07
CA GLY A 47 4.62 9.52 13.63
C GLY A 47 4.86 8.59 12.43
N TRP A 48 3.83 7.96 11.89
CA TRP A 48 3.89 7.19 10.65
C TRP A 48 3.20 7.93 9.50
N SER A 49 3.59 7.62 8.28
CA SER A 49 2.91 8.06 7.05
C SER A 49 2.59 6.86 6.17
N THR A 50 1.47 6.94 5.46
CA THR A 50 1.10 5.95 4.45
C THR A 50 1.98 6.12 3.22
N VAL A 51 2.60 5.02 2.78
CA VAL A 51 3.37 4.94 1.54
C VAL A 51 2.50 4.47 0.38
N TRP A 52 1.62 3.51 0.68
CA TRP A 52 0.68 2.91 -0.26
C TRP A 52 -0.39 2.14 0.51
N SER A 53 -1.57 2.02 -0.06
CA SER A 53 -2.62 1.17 0.50
C SER A 53 -3.68 0.81 -0.54
N ASP A 54 -4.39 -0.28 -0.30
CA ASP A 54 -5.60 -0.68 -1.01
C ASP A 54 -6.61 -1.20 0.01
N ASP A 55 -7.82 -0.65 -0.01
CA ASP A 55 -8.95 -1.03 0.87
C ASP A 55 -9.94 -1.98 0.18
N PHE A 56 -9.60 -2.45 -1.01
CA PHE A 56 -10.38 -3.34 -1.85
C PHE A 56 -11.84 -2.91 -2.04
N THR A 57 -12.07 -1.59 -2.04
CA THR A 57 -13.38 -1.01 -2.36
C THR A 57 -13.70 -1.25 -3.82
N GLY A 58 -14.64 -2.16 -4.09
CA GLY A 58 -15.05 -2.51 -5.45
C GLY A 58 -16.40 -3.22 -5.48
N ALA A 59 -17.04 -3.22 -6.64
CA ALA A 59 -18.30 -3.93 -6.83
C ALA A 59 -18.11 -5.45 -6.73
N ALA A 60 -19.07 -6.15 -6.12
CA ALA A 60 -19.01 -7.60 -5.99
C ALA A 60 -18.74 -8.28 -7.33
N GLY A 61 -17.82 -9.25 -7.34
CA GLY A 61 -17.47 -10.04 -8.52
C GLY A 61 -16.54 -9.31 -9.52
N THR A 62 -16.01 -8.12 -9.19
CA THR A 62 -14.99 -7.45 -10.01
C THR A 62 -13.57 -7.81 -9.55
N LEU A 63 -12.62 -7.79 -10.49
CA LEU A 63 -11.21 -8.00 -10.20
C LEU A 63 -10.61 -6.80 -9.42
N PRO A 64 -9.53 -7.00 -8.64
CA PRO A 64 -8.78 -5.90 -8.05
C PRO A 64 -8.19 -4.99 -9.13
N SER A 65 -7.93 -3.73 -8.78
CA SER A 65 -7.45 -2.71 -9.72
C SER A 65 -6.12 -3.12 -10.35
N ALA A 66 -6.05 -3.17 -11.67
CA ALA A 66 -4.81 -3.41 -12.42
C ALA A 66 -3.77 -2.27 -12.25
N ALA A 67 -4.15 -1.11 -11.73
CA ALA A 67 -3.21 -0.06 -11.34
C ALA A 67 -2.41 -0.43 -10.08
N ASN A 68 -2.99 -1.27 -9.21
CA ASN A 68 -2.38 -1.70 -7.95
C ASN A 68 -1.82 -3.13 -8.02
N TRP A 69 -2.47 -4.03 -8.79
CA TRP A 69 -2.20 -5.47 -8.73
C TRP A 69 -2.01 -6.09 -10.11
N ILE A 70 -1.02 -6.95 -10.20
CA ILE A 70 -0.80 -7.91 -11.28
C ILE A 70 -1.39 -9.25 -10.81
N ILE A 71 -2.11 -9.95 -11.67
CA ILE A 71 -2.63 -11.29 -11.36
C ILE A 71 -1.75 -12.31 -12.07
N ASP A 72 -1.07 -13.13 -11.29
CA ASP A 72 -0.25 -14.24 -11.79
C ASP A 72 -1.15 -15.40 -12.26
N THR A 73 -0.75 -16.08 -13.32
CA THR A 73 -1.50 -17.20 -13.87
C THR A 73 -0.61 -18.41 -14.17
N GLY A 74 -1.22 -19.61 -14.15
CA GLY A 74 -0.49 -20.85 -14.41
C GLY A 74 0.18 -21.45 -13.18
N HIS A 75 1.32 -22.11 -13.41
CA HIS A 75 2.04 -22.88 -12.39
C HIS A 75 3.44 -22.34 -12.09
N ASN A 76 3.86 -21.27 -12.75
CA ASN A 76 5.16 -20.62 -12.58
C ASN A 76 5.23 -19.33 -13.38
N TYR A 77 6.18 -18.46 -13.06
CA TYR A 77 6.58 -17.37 -13.96
C TYR A 77 7.27 -17.94 -15.22
N PRO A 78 7.17 -17.27 -16.37
CA PRO A 78 7.94 -17.66 -17.55
C PRO A 78 9.44 -17.74 -17.24
N GLY A 79 10.03 -18.96 -17.32
CA GLY A 79 11.42 -19.20 -16.92
C GLY A 79 11.68 -19.35 -15.42
N GLY A 80 10.65 -19.28 -14.60
CA GLY A 80 10.71 -19.53 -13.17
C GLY A 80 10.65 -21.03 -12.81
N PRO A 81 10.81 -21.37 -11.52
CA PRO A 81 10.74 -22.74 -11.05
C PRO A 81 9.33 -23.29 -11.20
N ALA A 82 9.23 -24.57 -11.61
CA ALA A 82 7.95 -25.27 -11.76
C ALA A 82 7.20 -25.33 -10.42
N ASN A 83 5.86 -25.31 -10.49
CA ASN A 83 5.00 -25.36 -9.29
C ASN A 83 5.40 -24.32 -8.24
N TRP A 84 5.74 -23.10 -8.71
CA TRP A 84 6.18 -21.95 -7.94
C TRP A 84 7.39 -22.20 -7.02
N GLY A 85 8.15 -23.28 -7.29
CA GLY A 85 9.32 -23.71 -6.50
C GLY A 85 8.99 -24.49 -5.24
N THR A 86 7.74 -24.56 -4.82
CA THR A 86 7.30 -25.14 -3.55
C THR A 86 6.53 -26.47 -3.72
N GLY A 87 6.26 -26.86 -4.97
CA GLY A 87 5.46 -28.05 -5.27
C GLY A 87 3.95 -27.87 -5.09
N GLU A 88 3.47 -26.64 -5.09
CA GLU A 88 2.04 -26.28 -5.12
C GLU A 88 1.35 -26.92 -6.32
N ILE A 89 0.06 -27.29 -6.17
CA ILE A 89 -0.62 -28.09 -7.19
C ILE A 89 -1.75 -27.34 -7.93
N GLN A 90 -2.15 -26.16 -7.48
CA GLN A 90 -3.20 -25.37 -8.13
C GLN A 90 -2.69 -24.69 -9.39
N THR A 91 -3.59 -24.44 -10.32
CA THR A 91 -3.43 -23.45 -11.38
C THR A 91 -3.91 -22.09 -10.85
N TYR A 92 -3.06 -21.08 -10.84
CA TYR A 92 -3.51 -19.70 -10.59
C TYR A 92 -4.20 -19.12 -11.81
N THR A 93 -5.30 -18.39 -11.59
CA THR A 93 -6.14 -17.84 -12.66
C THR A 93 -6.53 -16.39 -12.38
N ALA A 94 -6.87 -15.67 -13.45
CA ALA A 94 -7.49 -14.34 -13.36
C ALA A 94 -9.04 -14.41 -13.36
N SER A 95 -9.61 -15.58 -13.02
CA SER A 95 -11.06 -15.74 -12.92
C SER A 95 -11.61 -15.01 -11.69
N THR A 96 -12.72 -14.29 -11.85
CA THR A 96 -13.43 -13.66 -10.74
C THR A 96 -14.02 -14.67 -9.74
N ALA A 97 -14.07 -15.96 -10.12
CA ALA A 97 -14.38 -17.04 -9.20
C ALA A 97 -13.26 -17.30 -8.18
N ASN A 98 -11.98 -17.12 -8.60
CA ASN A 98 -10.82 -17.32 -7.75
C ASN A 98 -10.36 -16.03 -7.04
N VAL A 99 -10.51 -14.85 -7.68
CA VAL A 99 -10.15 -13.56 -7.08
C VAL A 99 -11.15 -12.49 -7.46
N SER A 100 -11.77 -11.85 -6.47
CA SER A 100 -12.72 -10.76 -6.72
C SER A 100 -13.03 -9.97 -5.46
N HIS A 101 -13.51 -8.73 -5.63
CA HIS A 101 -14.16 -8.00 -4.56
C HIS A 101 -15.44 -8.71 -4.13
N ASP A 102 -15.75 -8.68 -2.84
CA ASP A 102 -17.00 -9.24 -2.29
C ASP A 102 -18.17 -8.23 -2.31
N GLY A 103 -17.88 -6.95 -2.60
CA GLY A 103 -18.84 -5.85 -2.53
C GLY A 103 -19.09 -5.31 -1.13
N GLY A 104 -18.48 -5.90 -0.11
CA GLY A 104 -18.50 -5.48 1.28
C GLY A 104 -17.19 -4.84 1.76
N GLY A 105 -16.26 -4.53 0.83
CA GLY A 105 -14.96 -3.94 1.15
C GLY A 105 -13.86 -4.96 1.38
N ASN A 106 -14.01 -6.18 0.88
CA ASN A 106 -12.94 -7.16 0.97
C ASN A 106 -12.58 -7.72 -0.41
N LEU A 107 -11.32 -8.04 -0.59
CA LEU A 107 -10.86 -8.96 -1.61
C LEU A 107 -11.07 -10.40 -1.12
N ARG A 108 -11.54 -11.28 -2.02
CA ARG A 108 -11.63 -12.73 -1.78
C ARG A 108 -10.65 -13.45 -2.69
N ILE A 109 -9.84 -14.35 -2.11
CA ILE A 109 -9.05 -15.33 -2.86
C ILE A 109 -9.57 -16.71 -2.50
N THR A 110 -10.14 -17.42 -3.49
CA THR A 110 -10.92 -18.65 -3.27
C THR A 110 -10.34 -19.83 -4.03
N PRO A 111 -9.77 -20.84 -3.35
CA PRO A 111 -9.41 -22.09 -3.98
C PRO A 111 -10.65 -22.89 -4.35
N LEU A 112 -10.69 -23.38 -5.60
CA LEU A 112 -11.81 -24.12 -6.16
C LEU A 112 -11.34 -25.44 -6.79
N ARG A 113 -12.27 -26.37 -6.99
CA ARG A 113 -12.08 -27.52 -7.88
C ARG A 113 -12.65 -27.19 -9.25
N ASP A 114 -11.88 -27.45 -10.30
CA ASP A 114 -12.37 -27.37 -11.67
C ASP A 114 -13.17 -28.63 -12.07
N GLY A 115 -13.72 -28.63 -13.29
CA GLY A 115 -14.52 -29.75 -13.79
C GLY A 115 -13.73 -31.06 -13.99
N GLY A 116 -12.42 -31.02 -14.01
CA GLY A 116 -11.51 -32.18 -14.09
C GLY A 116 -11.02 -32.66 -12.72
N GLY A 117 -11.42 -31.96 -11.64
CA GLY A 117 -10.99 -32.26 -10.27
C GLY A 117 -9.65 -31.64 -9.89
N GLY A 118 -9.04 -30.82 -10.76
CA GLY A 118 -7.86 -30.01 -10.48
C GLY A 118 -8.18 -28.87 -9.52
N TRP A 119 -7.14 -28.29 -8.88
CA TRP A 119 -7.30 -27.10 -8.06
C TRP A 119 -7.02 -25.85 -8.87
N THR A 120 -7.85 -24.83 -8.68
CA THR A 120 -7.60 -23.47 -9.15
C THR A 120 -7.61 -22.51 -7.97
N SER A 121 -6.85 -21.42 -8.05
CA SER A 121 -6.80 -20.38 -7.04
C SER A 121 -6.33 -19.07 -7.66
N ALA A 122 -5.92 -18.10 -6.82
CA ALA A 122 -5.31 -16.89 -7.32
C ALA A 122 -4.08 -16.48 -6.50
N ARG A 123 -3.16 -15.81 -7.20
CA ARG A 123 -1.99 -15.11 -6.69
C ARG A 123 -1.97 -13.75 -7.34
N ILE A 124 -1.84 -12.72 -6.53
CA ILE A 124 -1.72 -11.34 -7.00
C ILE A 124 -0.51 -10.69 -6.38
N GLU A 125 0.14 -9.81 -7.12
CA GLU A 125 1.30 -9.05 -6.65
C GLU A 125 1.15 -7.56 -6.92
N THR A 126 1.68 -6.69 -6.05
CA THR A 126 1.59 -5.25 -6.27
C THR A 126 2.36 -4.84 -7.52
N VAL A 127 1.81 -3.90 -8.31
CA VAL A 127 2.54 -3.26 -9.42
C VAL A 127 3.81 -2.57 -8.90
N ARG A 128 3.70 -1.88 -7.76
CA ARG A 128 4.86 -1.30 -7.05
C ARG A 128 5.78 -2.39 -6.51
N SER A 129 7.09 -2.13 -6.60
CA SER A 129 8.15 -3.04 -6.12
C SER A 129 9.26 -2.31 -5.35
N ASP A 130 8.97 -1.11 -4.87
CA ASP A 130 9.92 -0.21 -4.23
C ASP A 130 9.70 -0.05 -2.71
N PHE A 131 8.96 -0.99 -2.09
CA PHE A 131 8.73 -0.96 -0.66
C PHE A 131 10.02 -1.31 0.09
N LYS A 132 10.61 -0.31 0.73
CA LYS A 132 11.91 -0.40 1.42
C LYS A 132 11.93 0.49 2.66
N ALA A 133 12.61 0.04 3.72
CA ALA A 133 12.85 0.90 4.86
C ALA A 133 13.69 2.12 4.45
N PRO A 134 13.27 3.35 4.77
CA PRO A 134 14.09 4.51 4.52
C PRO A 134 15.35 4.46 5.40
N ALA A 135 16.45 5.02 4.93
CA ALA A 135 17.69 5.08 5.71
C ALA A 135 17.44 5.78 7.05
N GLY A 136 17.78 5.11 8.16
CA GLY A 136 17.52 5.61 9.51
C GLY A 136 16.05 5.64 9.92
N GLY A 137 15.18 4.91 9.22
CA GLY A 137 13.75 4.84 9.52
C GLY A 137 13.20 3.42 9.58
N VAL A 138 11.88 3.30 9.56
CA VAL A 138 11.16 2.03 9.65
C VAL A 138 10.14 1.93 8.52
N LEU A 139 10.13 0.80 7.82
CA LEU A 139 9.03 0.38 6.97
C LEU A 139 8.10 -0.52 7.77
N ALA A 140 6.80 -0.40 7.56
CA ALA A 140 5.83 -1.38 8.01
C ALA A 140 4.94 -1.83 6.85
N ILE A 141 4.71 -3.13 6.75
CA ILE A 141 3.78 -3.78 5.83
C ILE A 141 2.68 -4.39 6.68
N GLU A 142 1.43 -4.06 6.41
CA GLU A 142 0.30 -4.47 7.24
C GLU A 142 -0.87 -4.93 6.36
N GLY A 143 -1.51 -6.02 6.76
CA GLY A 143 -2.76 -6.50 6.16
C GLY A 143 -3.76 -6.90 7.24
N ARG A 144 -5.03 -6.54 7.04
CA ARG A 144 -6.14 -7.03 7.86
C ARG A 144 -6.84 -8.16 7.11
N ILE A 145 -6.63 -9.38 7.59
CA ILE A 145 -6.94 -10.60 6.84
C ILE A 145 -7.69 -11.59 7.74
N GLN A 146 -8.73 -12.22 7.19
CA GLN A 146 -9.31 -13.45 7.73
C GLN A 146 -8.83 -14.61 6.87
N MET A 147 -8.10 -15.55 7.46
CA MET A 147 -7.65 -16.77 6.78
C MET A 147 -8.86 -17.61 6.35
N PRO A 148 -8.72 -18.55 5.38
CA PRO A 148 -9.82 -19.43 4.98
C PRO A 148 -10.49 -20.08 6.17
N ASN A 149 -11.81 -19.84 6.32
CA ASN A 149 -12.57 -20.37 7.45
C ASN A 149 -12.89 -21.86 7.25
N VAL A 150 -11.87 -22.68 7.41
CA VAL A 150 -11.87 -24.13 7.30
C VAL A 150 -10.78 -24.71 8.20
N THR A 151 -11.03 -25.84 8.84
CA THR A 151 -10.12 -26.48 9.80
C THR A 151 -10.15 -28.00 9.69
N GLY A 152 -9.18 -28.68 10.32
CA GLY A 152 -9.09 -30.12 10.35
C GLY A 152 -8.92 -30.75 8.95
N ALA A 153 -9.42 -31.97 8.73
CA ALA A 153 -9.28 -32.69 7.47
C ALA A 153 -9.80 -31.92 6.25
N ALA A 154 -10.82 -31.08 6.43
CA ALA A 154 -11.40 -30.25 5.38
C ALA A 154 -10.44 -29.13 4.91
N ALA A 155 -9.46 -28.76 5.72
CA ALA A 155 -8.49 -27.72 5.43
C ALA A 155 -7.13 -28.27 4.92
N ALA A 156 -6.96 -29.59 4.85
CA ALA A 156 -5.69 -30.18 4.45
C ALA A 156 -5.23 -29.64 3.09
N GLY A 157 -4.03 -29.08 3.04
CA GLY A 157 -3.44 -28.50 1.84
C GLY A 157 -3.73 -27.01 1.59
N TYR A 158 -4.61 -26.36 2.35
CA TYR A 158 -4.76 -24.91 2.27
C TYR A 158 -3.48 -24.22 2.76
N TRP A 159 -3.00 -23.25 1.96
CA TRP A 159 -1.81 -22.47 2.27
C TRP A 159 -2.02 -21.00 1.86
N PRO A 160 -2.76 -20.22 2.66
CA PRO A 160 -2.86 -18.77 2.48
C PRO A 160 -1.57 -18.07 2.89
N ALA A 161 -1.17 -17.05 2.11
CA ALA A 161 0.00 -16.22 2.39
C ALA A 161 -0.25 -14.74 2.05
N PHE A 162 0.35 -13.89 2.90
CA PHE A 162 0.60 -12.47 2.66
C PHE A 162 2.08 -12.21 2.93
N TRP A 163 2.82 -11.82 1.93
CA TRP A 163 4.26 -11.79 1.93
C TRP A 163 4.86 -10.76 1.00
N ALA A 164 6.17 -10.55 1.07
CA ALA A 164 6.92 -9.61 0.27
C ALA A 164 8.16 -10.26 -0.33
N LEU A 165 8.40 -10.05 -1.62
CA LEU A 165 9.53 -10.62 -2.35
C LEU A 165 10.40 -9.52 -2.95
N GLY A 166 11.73 -9.70 -2.88
CA GLY A 166 12.68 -8.71 -3.39
C GLY A 166 12.46 -8.38 -4.87
N ALA A 167 12.42 -7.09 -5.21
CA ALA A 167 12.16 -6.60 -6.56
C ALA A 167 13.05 -7.22 -7.66
N PRO A 168 14.33 -7.58 -7.42
CA PRO A 168 15.16 -8.25 -8.43
C PRO A 168 14.69 -9.65 -8.82
N TYR A 169 13.68 -10.23 -8.15
CA TYR A 169 13.08 -11.47 -8.58
C TYR A 169 12.36 -11.33 -9.93
N ARG A 170 11.75 -10.17 -10.18
CA ARG A 170 11.09 -9.88 -11.46
C ARG A 170 12.09 -9.85 -12.61
N GLY A 171 11.87 -10.71 -13.60
CA GLY A 171 12.76 -10.88 -14.76
C GLY A 171 13.99 -11.76 -14.54
N ASN A 172 14.25 -12.17 -13.29
CA ASN A 172 15.27 -13.18 -12.95
C ASN A 172 14.75 -14.11 -11.85
N TYR A 173 13.89 -15.02 -12.19
CA TYR A 173 13.17 -15.92 -11.28
C TYR A 173 14.04 -17.05 -10.71
N GLN A 174 15.38 -16.89 -10.68
CA GLN A 174 16.36 -17.88 -10.20
C GLN A 174 17.24 -17.34 -9.06
N ASN A 175 17.02 -16.11 -8.61
CA ASN A 175 17.88 -15.44 -7.61
C ASN A 175 17.36 -15.51 -6.17
N TRP A 176 16.28 -16.27 -5.95
CA TRP A 176 15.82 -16.64 -4.61
C TRP A 176 16.81 -17.62 -3.96
N PRO A 177 17.05 -17.57 -2.63
CA PRO A 177 16.48 -16.66 -1.64
C PRO A 177 17.30 -15.39 -1.40
N GLY A 178 18.41 -15.20 -2.12
CA GLY A 178 19.36 -14.10 -1.87
C GLY A 178 18.77 -12.70 -1.94
N ILE A 179 17.71 -12.49 -2.75
CA ILE A 179 17.03 -11.20 -2.88
C ILE A 179 16.10 -10.91 -1.68
N GLY A 180 15.94 -11.83 -0.75
CA GLY A 180 15.11 -11.70 0.43
C GLY A 180 13.61 -11.90 0.16
N GLU A 181 12.97 -12.55 1.13
CA GLU A 181 11.52 -12.75 1.19
C GLU A 181 11.07 -12.57 2.65
N PHE A 182 9.97 -11.86 2.85
CA PHE A 182 9.36 -11.64 4.16
C PHE A 182 7.94 -12.18 4.17
N ASP A 183 7.70 -13.31 4.83
CA ASP A 183 6.37 -13.85 5.00
C ASP A 183 5.72 -13.18 6.19
N VAL A 184 4.86 -12.19 5.91
CA VAL A 184 4.18 -11.41 6.94
C VAL A 184 3.15 -12.29 7.66
N MET A 185 2.47 -13.14 6.89
CA MET A 185 1.48 -14.09 7.38
C MET A 185 1.42 -15.30 6.47
N GLU A 186 1.69 -16.47 7.02
CA GLU A 186 1.40 -17.75 6.42
C GLU A 186 0.54 -18.61 7.36
N ASN A 187 -0.21 -19.51 6.77
CA ASN A 187 -0.92 -20.58 7.48
C ASN A 187 -0.98 -21.84 6.62
N VAL A 188 -0.99 -23.00 7.26
CA VAL A 188 -1.20 -24.26 6.56
C VAL A 188 -2.25 -25.11 7.26
N ASN A 189 -3.00 -25.88 6.45
CA ASN A 189 -3.93 -26.90 6.91
C ASN A 189 -5.00 -26.39 7.90
N GLY A 190 -5.31 -25.09 7.88
CA GLY A 190 -6.32 -24.47 8.75
C GLY A 190 -6.03 -24.58 10.26
N ILE A 191 -4.77 -24.67 10.64
CA ILE A 191 -4.32 -24.66 12.04
C ILE A 191 -4.49 -23.23 12.59
N ASN A 192 -4.99 -23.07 13.81
CA ASN A 192 -5.04 -21.76 14.46
C ASN A 192 -3.62 -21.29 14.81
N SER A 193 -2.88 -20.85 13.80
CA SER A 193 -1.53 -20.32 13.93
C SER A 193 -1.23 -19.36 12.78
N VAL A 194 -0.39 -18.36 13.02
CA VAL A 194 0.29 -17.57 12.01
C VAL A 194 1.77 -17.88 12.06
N TRP A 195 2.40 -18.05 10.91
CA TRP A 195 3.86 -18.11 10.74
C TRP A 195 4.33 -16.77 10.16
N GLY A 196 5.44 -16.26 10.68
CA GLY A 196 6.21 -15.16 10.12
C GLY A 196 7.64 -15.65 9.87
N VAL A 197 8.15 -15.47 8.64
CA VAL A 197 9.40 -16.08 8.19
C VAL A 197 10.27 -15.07 7.45
N LEU A 198 11.57 -15.21 7.56
CA LEU A 198 12.57 -14.57 6.71
C LEU A 198 13.27 -15.63 5.87
N HIS A 199 13.26 -15.47 4.54
CA HIS A 199 14.12 -16.22 3.62
C HIS A 199 15.21 -15.33 3.06
N CYS A 200 16.48 -15.80 3.09
CA CYS A 200 17.62 -15.04 2.59
C CYS A 200 18.87 -15.90 2.32
N GLY A 201 19.84 -15.30 1.65
CA GLY A 201 21.16 -15.92 1.46
C GLY A 201 21.18 -16.98 0.37
N VAL A 202 21.45 -18.22 0.71
CA VAL A 202 21.59 -19.34 -0.24
C VAL A 202 20.83 -20.58 0.21
N ALA A 203 20.27 -21.32 -0.72
CA ALA A 203 19.62 -22.61 -0.49
C ALA A 203 20.42 -23.75 -1.14
N PRO A 204 20.48 -24.93 -0.50
CA PRO A 204 19.94 -25.26 0.82
C PRO A 204 20.82 -24.73 1.95
N GLY A 205 20.22 -24.50 3.13
CA GLY A 205 20.92 -24.06 4.35
C GLY A 205 21.20 -22.57 4.38
N GLY A 206 22.45 -22.16 4.37
CA GLY A 206 22.83 -20.75 4.44
C GLY A 206 22.49 -20.06 5.77
N PRO A 207 22.64 -18.73 5.87
CA PRO A 207 22.44 -17.99 7.11
C PRO A 207 20.96 -17.95 7.56
N CYS A 208 20.03 -18.21 6.65
CA CYS A 208 18.59 -18.20 6.92
C CYS A 208 17.95 -19.60 7.00
N ASP A 209 18.76 -20.66 7.12
CA ASP A 209 18.30 -22.06 7.31
C ASP A 209 17.37 -22.57 6.19
N GLU A 210 17.72 -22.21 4.94
CA GLU A 210 16.90 -22.54 3.78
C GLU A 210 16.84 -24.06 3.48
N PHE A 211 15.66 -24.61 3.13
CA PHE A 211 14.45 -23.96 2.62
C PHE A 211 13.42 -23.59 3.72
N ASN A 212 13.70 -23.70 5.00
CA ASN A 212 12.73 -23.42 6.07
C ASN A 212 12.63 -21.94 6.44
N GLY A 213 13.68 -21.17 6.19
CA GLY A 213 13.76 -19.78 6.62
C GLY A 213 13.98 -19.62 8.14
N ILE A 214 14.19 -18.40 8.60
CA ILE A 214 14.20 -18.06 10.02
C ILE A 214 12.78 -17.66 10.41
N GLY A 215 12.03 -18.59 10.98
CA GLY A 215 10.61 -18.40 11.27
C GLY A 215 10.23 -18.56 12.74
N ALA A 216 9.08 -18.03 13.08
CA ALA A 216 8.36 -18.30 14.32
C ALA A 216 6.86 -18.36 14.07
N SER A 217 6.11 -19.00 14.96
CA SER A 217 4.67 -19.09 14.85
C SER A 217 3.98 -18.86 16.19
N ARG A 218 2.71 -18.45 16.11
CA ARG A 218 1.83 -18.34 17.28
C ARG A 218 0.37 -18.47 16.89
N ALA A 219 -0.49 -18.79 17.85
CA ALA A 219 -1.93 -18.69 17.66
C ALA A 219 -2.38 -17.22 17.56
N CYS A 220 -3.43 -16.95 16.79
CA CYS A 220 -4.06 -15.64 16.80
C CYS A 220 -4.65 -15.30 18.17
N PRO A 221 -4.55 -14.04 18.64
CA PRO A 221 -5.12 -13.62 19.90
C PRO A 221 -6.66 -13.63 19.86
N GLY A 222 -7.31 -14.12 20.92
CA GLY A 222 -8.77 -14.14 21.02
C GLY A 222 -9.42 -15.16 20.10
N ALA A 223 -10.03 -14.71 19.01
CA ALA A 223 -10.63 -15.60 17.99
C ALA A 223 -9.56 -16.34 17.19
N SER A 224 -9.92 -17.46 16.56
CA SER A 224 -8.97 -18.16 15.69
C SER A 224 -8.69 -17.37 14.42
N CYS A 225 -7.50 -17.54 13.84
CA CYS A 225 -7.09 -16.90 12.60
C CYS A 225 -8.08 -17.14 11.43
N GLN A 226 -8.83 -18.25 11.48
CA GLN A 226 -9.83 -18.64 10.49
C GLN A 226 -11.20 -18.01 10.74
N SER A 227 -11.55 -17.71 12.01
CA SER A 227 -12.92 -17.31 12.37
C SER A 227 -13.13 -15.80 12.44
N ALA A 228 -12.05 -15.00 12.41
CA ALA A 228 -12.12 -13.54 12.49
C ALA A 228 -11.02 -12.88 11.67
N PHE A 229 -11.20 -11.59 11.40
CA PHE A 229 -10.12 -10.75 10.87
C PHE A 229 -9.10 -10.45 11.97
N HIS A 230 -7.83 -10.57 11.60
CA HIS A 230 -6.68 -10.18 12.40
C HIS A 230 -5.78 -9.23 11.60
N THR A 231 -5.02 -8.40 12.30
CA THR A 231 -4.04 -7.52 11.67
C THR A 231 -2.67 -8.18 11.75
N TYR A 232 -2.09 -8.47 10.60
CA TYR A 232 -0.75 -9.03 10.45
C TYR A 232 0.18 -7.92 9.98
N ARG A 233 1.30 -7.72 10.71
CA ARG A 233 2.21 -6.62 10.44
C ARG A 233 3.66 -7.09 10.50
N PHE A 234 4.42 -6.65 9.53
CA PHE A 234 5.88 -6.75 9.47
C PHE A 234 6.49 -5.36 9.60
N GLU A 235 7.61 -5.25 10.29
CA GLU A 235 8.40 -4.02 10.36
C GLU A 235 9.87 -4.31 10.03
N TRP A 236 10.45 -3.50 9.14
CA TRP A 236 11.88 -3.41 8.94
C TRP A 236 12.38 -2.11 9.57
N ASP A 237 13.09 -2.25 10.70
CA ASP A 237 13.62 -1.13 11.48
C ASP A 237 15.10 -0.89 11.13
N ALA A 238 15.33 0.06 10.23
CA ALA A 238 16.64 0.56 9.85
C ALA A 238 17.05 1.81 10.65
N SER A 239 16.27 2.21 11.67
CA SER A 239 16.57 3.36 12.54
C SER A 239 17.53 3.02 13.69
N ILE A 240 17.79 1.73 13.88
CA ILE A 240 18.68 1.21 14.93
C ILE A 240 19.81 0.37 14.33
N SER A 241 20.88 0.19 15.10
CA SER A 241 22.00 -0.69 14.73
C SER A 241 22.29 -1.66 15.88
N PRO A 242 22.29 -2.98 15.64
CA PRO A 242 21.93 -3.67 14.38
C PRO A 242 20.46 -3.48 14.01
N GLN A 243 20.17 -3.44 12.70
CA GLN A 243 18.79 -3.36 12.18
C GLN A 243 17.97 -4.59 12.60
N GLN A 244 16.65 -4.46 12.61
CA GLN A 244 15.74 -5.53 13.02
C GLN A 244 14.56 -5.68 12.05
N LEU A 245 14.15 -6.93 11.87
CA LEU A 245 12.89 -7.33 11.25
C LEU A 245 11.98 -7.86 12.37
N ARG A 246 10.72 -7.43 12.39
CA ARG A 246 9.76 -7.77 13.45
C ARG A 246 8.41 -8.15 12.88
N TRP A 247 7.76 -9.17 13.43
CA TRP A 247 6.44 -9.64 13.03
C TRP A 247 5.45 -9.55 14.19
N TYR A 248 4.26 -9.08 13.86
CA TYR A 248 3.19 -8.86 14.84
C TYR A 248 1.88 -9.45 14.34
N VAL A 249 1.04 -9.92 15.27
CA VAL A 249 -0.38 -10.18 15.04
C VAL A 249 -1.19 -9.41 16.09
N ASP A 250 -2.18 -8.63 15.64
CA ASP A 250 -2.98 -7.71 16.46
C ASP A 250 -2.13 -6.83 17.39
N GLY A 251 -1.06 -6.29 16.85
CA GLY A 251 -0.12 -5.43 17.58
C GLY A 251 0.80 -6.16 18.56
N GLN A 252 0.68 -7.49 18.71
CA GLN A 252 1.52 -8.28 19.60
C GLN A 252 2.73 -8.85 18.84
N LEU A 253 3.94 -8.39 19.22
CA LEU A 253 5.19 -8.90 18.69
C LEU A 253 5.32 -10.41 18.98
N PHE A 254 5.68 -11.22 17.97
CA PHE A 254 5.91 -12.65 18.16
C PHE A 254 7.22 -13.17 17.56
N HIS A 255 7.82 -12.42 16.62
CA HIS A 255 9.07 -12.81 16.00
C HIS A 255 9.98 -11.62 15.75
N THR A 256 11.29 -11.80 15.91
CA THR A 256 12.31 -10.80 15.63
C THR A 256 13.55 -11.47 15.04
N VAL A 257 14.01 -10.93 13.91
CA VAL A 257 15.31 -11.30 13.31
C VAL A 257 16.19 -10.07 13.25
N THR A 258 17.43 -10.18 13.74
CA THR A 258 18.38 -9.07 13.73
C THR A 258 19.37 -9.19 12.57
N GLN A 259 19.90 -8.07 12.11
CA GLN A 259 21.01 -8.03 11.15
C GLN A 259 22.18 -8.91 11.61
N SER A 260 22.50 -8.90 12.91
CA SER A 260 23.58 -9.72 13.47
C SER A 260 23.29 -11.22 13.40
N ARG A 261 22.01 -11.66 13.43
CA ARG A 261 21.64 -13.09 13.29
C ARG A 261 21.83 -13.56 11.85
N VAL A 262 21.52 -12.71 10.87
CA VAL A 262 21.67 -13.02 9.44
C VAL A 262 23.15 -12.90 9.03
N GLY A 263 23.81 -11.82 9.46
CA GLY A 263 25.22 -11.53 9.10
C GLY A 263 25.38 -11.01 7.67
N GLU A 264 26.61 -10.55 7.39
CA GLU A 264 27.01 -10.15 6.05
C GLU A 264 27.66 -11.35 5.30
N PRO A 265 27.56 -11.45 3.98
CA PRO A 265 26.93 -10.45 3.07
C PRO A 265 25.42 -10.62 2.84
N ALA A 266 24.77 -11.61 3.45
CA ALA A 266 23.36 -11.92 3.16
C ALA A 266 22.42 -10.76 3.52
N TRP A 267 22.68 -10.05 4.63
CA TRP A 267 21.89 -8.87 4.99
C TRP A 267 21.95 -7.78 3.91
N SER A 268 23.14 -7.43 3.46
CA SER A 268 23.33 -6.45 2.39
C SER A 268 22.69 -6.91 1.07
N GLN A 269 22.78 -8.19 0.74
CA GLN A 269 22.21 -8.75 -0.48
C GLN A 269 20.68 -8.54 -0.53
N MET A 270 19.97 -8.79 0.56
CA MET A 270 18.52 -8.63 0.62
C MET A 270 18.07 -7.19 0.86
N THR A 271 18.94 -6.29 1.35
CA THR A 271 18.55 -4.94 1.73
C THR A 271 19.06 -3.82 0.83
N SER A 272 20.05 -4.07 -0.05
CA SER A 272 20.65 -3.04 -0.89
C SER A 272 19.91 -2.75 -2.20
N HIS A 273 19.04 -3.64 -2.67
CA HIS A 273 18.29 -3.45 -3.91
C HIS A 273 17.13 -2.45 -3.78
N ALA A 274 16.37 -2.22 -4.86
CA ALA A 274 15.36 -1.16 -4.97
C ALA A 274 14.20 -1.26 -3.97
N GLY A 275 13.88 -2.46 -3.50
CA GLY A 275 12.79 -2.70 -2.55
C GLY A 275 12.08 -4.02 -2.82
N TYR A 276 10.87 -4.13 -2.35
CA TYR A 276 10.04 -5.33 -2.35
C TYR A 276 8.69 -5.06 -3.02
N PHE A 277 8.08 -6.09 -3.58
CA PHE A 277 6.66 -6.11 -3.95
C PHE A 277 5.90 -7.05 -3.01
N LEU A 278 4.61 -6.79 -2.82
CA LEU A 278 3.76 -7.57 -1.92
C LEU A 278 2.95 -8.58 -2.70
N LEU A 279 2.67 -9.72 -2.07
CA LEU A 279 1.90 -10.79 -2.66
C LEU A 279 0.80 -11.26 -1.71
N LEU A 280 -0.31 -11.69 -2.32
CA LEU A 280 -1.43 -12.35 -1.67
C LEU A 280 -1.80 -13.58 -2.49
N ASN A 281 -1.87 -14.74 -1.85
CA ASN A 281 -2.31 -15.97 -2.52
C ASN A 281 -2.94 -16.96 -1.54
N VAL A 282 -3.65 -17.93 -2.09
CA VAL A 282 -3.96 -19.18 -1.40
C VAL A 282 -3.46 -20.32 -2.27
N ALA A 283 -2.34 -20.91 -1.88
CA ALA A 283 -1.82 -22.12 -2.53
C ALA A 283 -2.56 -23.36 -2.02
N MET A 284 -2.42 -24.47 -2.76
CA MET A 284 -2.97 -25.77 -2.40
C MET A 284 -1.88 -26.83 -2.50
N GLY A 285 -1.67 -27.58 -1.40
CA GLY A 285 -0.59 -28.57 -1.32
C GLY A 285 0.80 -27.92 -1.30
N GLY A 286 1.82 -28.67 -1.64
CA GLY A 286 3.21 -28.23 -1.63
C GLY A 286 3.98 -28.61 -0.38
N ALA A 287 5.25 -28.20 -0.31
CA ALA A 287 6.19 -28.66 0.70
C ALA A 287 5.75 -28.35 2.13
N PHE A 288 5.29 -27.12 2.39
CA PHE A 288 4.96 -26.69 3.74
C PHE A 288 3.71 -27.38 4.30
N PRO A 289 2.53 -27.36 3.64
CA PRO A 289 1.39 -28.10 4.18
C PRO A 289 1.64 -29.61 4.29
N ASN A 290 2.38 -30.21 3.34
CA ASN A 290 2.75 -31.63 3.39
C ASN A 290 3.68 -31.93 4.57
N GLY A 291 4.68 -31.08 4.82
CA GLY A 291 5.61 -31.20 5.93
C GLY A 291 4.91 -31.17 7.27
N VAL A 292 4.00 -30.21 7.47
CA VAL A 292 3.21 -30.07 8.71
C VAL A 292 2.22 -31.22 8.90
N ALA A 293 1.59 -31.71 7.81
CA ALA A 293 0.66 -32.83 7.85
C ALA A 293 1.36 -34.18 8.01
N GLY A 294 2.67 -34.29 7.72
CA GLY A 294 3.41 -35.55 7.64
C GLY A 294 2.94 -36.46 6.49
N SER A 295 2.18 -35.94 5.55
CA SER A 295 1.62 -36.69 4.40
C SER A 295 1.23 -35.74 3.26
N GLY A 296 1.01 -36.29 2.05
CA GLY A 296 0.58 -35.50 0.90
C GLY A 296 -0.79 -34.85 1.11
N THR A 297 -0.86 -33.57 0.80
CA THR A 297 -2.09 -32.75 0.81
C THR A 297 -2.27 -31.99 -0.50
N PRO A 298 -3.50 -31.58 -0.87
CA PRO A 298 -4.78 -31.84 -0.23
C PRO A 298 -5.21 -33.30 -0.31
N THR A 299 -6.16 -33.71 0.54
CA THR A 299 -6.74 -35.05 0.58
C THR A 299 -8.14 -35.09 -0.05
N ALA A 300 -8.74 -36.27 -0.13
CA ALA A 300 -10.14 -36.40 -0.58
C ALA A 300 -11.14 -35.68 0.36
N ALA A 301 -10.77 -35.47 1.63
CA ALA A 301 -11.60 -34.75 2.61
C ALA A 301 -11.47 -33.20 2.47
N THR A 302 -10.52 -32.69 1.69
CA THR A 302 -10.31 -31.25 1.54
C THR A 302 -11.48 -30.61 0.79
N VAL A 303 -12.08 -29.59 1.41
CA VAL A 303 -13.28 -28.90 0.89
C VAL A 303 -12.86 -27.63 0.14
N PRO A 304 -13.25 -27.45 -1.15
CA PRO A 304 -12.98 -26.22 -1.89
C PRO A 304 -13.91 -25.08 -1.47
N GLY A 305 -13.63 -23.87 -1.99
CA GLY A 305 -14.56 -22.73 -1.88
C GLY A 305 -14.50 -21.98 -0.55
N ARG A 306 -13.43 -22.13 0.23
CA ARG A 306 -13.23 -21.37 1.47
C ARG A 306 -12.24 -20.21 1.19
N PRO A 307 -12.73 -18.96 1.08
CA PRO A 307 -11.87 -17.85 0.73
C PRO A 307 -11.00 -17.37 1.88
N MET A 308 -9.81 -16.87 1.55
CA MET A 308 -9.14 -15.85 2.33
C MET A 308 -9.83 -14.51 2.03
N LEU A 309 -10.14 -13.74 3.07
CA LEU A 309 -10.71 -12.39 2.94
C LEU A 309 -9.67 -11.36 3.37
N VAL A 310 -9.47 -10.34 2.56
CA VAL A 310 -8.54 -9.25 2.84
C VAL A 310 -9.32 -7.94 2.86
N ASP A 311 -9.38 -7.29 4.03
CA ASP A 311 -10.07 -6.02 4.24
C ASP A 311 -9.22 -4.86 3.69
N TYR A 312 -7.92 -4.83 4.05
CA TYR A 312 -6.98 -3.89 3.47
C TYR A 312 -5.55 -4.44 3.49
N VAL A 313 -4.72 -3.85 2.64
CA VAL A 313 -3.26 -3.90 2.72
C VAL A 313 -2.74 -2.47 2.76
N ALA A 314 -1.78 -2.19 3.64
CA ALA A 314 -1.18 -0.89 3.76
C ALA A 314 0.33 -0.98 4.01
N VAL A 315 1.06 -0.05 3.46
CA VAL A 315 2.50 0.14 3.71
C VAL A 315 2.68 1.50 4.37
N TYR A 316 3.36 1.50 5.49
CA TYR A 316 3.65 2.71 6.26
C TYR A 316 5.15 2.89 6.39
N ARG A 317 5.58 4.14 6.63
CA ARG A 317 6.96 4.46 7.02
C ARG A 317 6.98 5.35 8.26
N ARG A 318 8.03 5.23 9.06
CA ARG A 318 8.33 6.13 10.20
C ARG A 318 9.82 6.41 10.23
N GLY A 319 10.22 7.66 10.53
CA GLY A 319 11.63 8.04 10.53
C GLY A 319 12.26 7.83 9.15
N GLY A 320 13.58 7.73 9.12
CA GLY A 320 14.36 7.94 7.92
C GLY A 320 14.59 9.44 7.82
N GLY A 321 15.79 9.89 7.55
CA GLY A 321 16.08 11.31 7.42
C GLY A 321 15.34 11.94 6.25
N THR A 322 14.05 12.02 6.38
CA THR A 322 13.08 12.94 5.82
C THR A 322 11.76 12.65 6.52
N THR A 323 11.34 13.54 7.38
CA THR A 323 9.95 13.66 7.77
C THR A 323 9.12 13.60 6.48
N PRO A 324 7.99 12.81 6.41
CA PRO A 324 7.01 13.08 5.35
C PRO A 324 6.74 14.58 5.41
N PRO A 325 6.51 15.24 4.29
CA PRO A 325 6.11 16.63 4.37
C PRO A 325 4.80 16.66 5.15
N THR A 326 4.90 16.85 6.46
CA THR A 326 3.84 17.56 7.12
C THR A 326 3.90 18.90 6.42
N THR A 327 2.92 19.19 5.58
CA THR A 327 2.58 20.59 5.34
C THR A 327 2.62 21.17 6.75
N PRO A 328 3.60 22.01 7.12
CA PRO A 328 3.61 22.53 8.46
C PRO A 328 2.23 23.12 8.69
N PRO A 329 1.61 22.92 9.86
CA PRO A 329 0.37 23.62 10.15
C PRO A 329 0.64 25.10 9.85
N PRO A 330 -0.33 25.88 9.38
CA PRO A 330 -0.14 27.28 9.06
C PRO A 330 0.66 27.95 10.18
N GLY A 331 1.92 28.38 9.91
CA GLY A 331 2.84 28.91 10.91
C GLY A 331 4.00 27.99 11.37
N GLY A 332 4.06 26.70 10.95
CA GLY A 332 5.18 25.81 11.26
C GLY A 332 6.48 26.20 10.54
N THR A 333 7.63 25.94 11.17
CA THR A 333 8.97 26.23 10.62
C THR A 333 9.49 25.04 9.81
N ARG A 334 10.05 25.29 8.62
CA ARG A 334 10.75 24.31 7.78
C ARG A 334 12.25 24.45 7.99
N ASP A 335 12.95 23.35 8.23
CA ASP A 335 14.41 23.36 8.24
C ASP A 335 14.93 23.43 6.80
N ALA A 336 15.71 24.45 6.47
CA ALA A 336 16.33 24.62 5.16
C ALA A 336 17.28 23.45 4.81
N TYR A 337 17.89 22.82 5.81
CA TYR A 337 18.87 21.73 5.65
C TYR A 337 18.22 20.33 5.67
N GLY A 338 16.93 20.27 5.96
CA GLY A 338 16.09 19.09 5.72
C GLY A 338 15.66 18.98 4.25
N GLN A 339 15.20 17.81 3.84
CA GLN A 339 14.56 17.64 2.54
C GLN A 339 13.19 18.35 2.54
N ILE A 340 12.97 19.22 1.57
CA ILE A 340 11.69 19.90 1.34
C ILE A 340 11.09 19.30 0.08
N GLU A 341 9.97 18.59 0.24
CA GLU A 341 9.24 18.03 -0.90
C GLU A 341 8.64 19.16 -1.74
N ALA A 342 8.75 19.02 -3.05
CA ALA A 342 8.36 20.10 -3.94
C ALA A 342 6.84 20.35 -3.91
N GLU A 343 6.03 19.30 -3.74
CA GLU A 343 4.58 19.41 -3.62
C GLU A 343 4.10 19.96 -2.26
N ALA A 344 4.98 20.10 -1.27
CA ALA A 344 4.65 20.68 0.03
C ALA A 344 4.65 22.22 0.05
N PHE A 345 4.37 22.86 -1.07
CA PHE A 345 4.35 24.32 -1.20
C PHE A 345 3.23 24.98 -0.38
N SER A 346 3.43 26.24 -0.04
CA SER A 346 2.44 27.12 0.64
C SER A 346 1.57 27.87 -0.38
N ALA A 347 2.12 28.16 -1.56
CA ALA A 347 1.41 28.77 -2.68
C ALA A 347 2.13 28.44 -3.99
N GLN A 348 1.44 28.57 -5.12
CA GLN A 348 1.99 28.24 -6.43
C GLN A 348 1.34 29.04 -7.56
N ASN A 349 1.98 29.04 -8.72
CA ASN A 349 1.43 29.50 -9.99
C ASN A 349 1.89 28.56 -11.11
N GLY A 350 0.93 28.02 -11.87
CA GLY A 350 1.19 27.26 -13.10
C GLY A 350 1.58 25.81 -12.93
N VAL A 351 1.80 25.30 -11.71
CA VAL A 351 2.31 23.95 -11.48
C VAL A 351 1.20 22.92 -11.33
N ILE A 352 1.47 21.67 -11.72
CA ILE A 352 0.66 20.51 -11.38
C ILE A 352 1.42 19.60 -10.40
N VAL A 353 0.68 18.81 -9.65
CA VAL A 353 1.22 17.77 -8.78
C VAL A 353 0.86 16.42 -9.39
N GLU A 354 1.87 15.57 -9.55
CA GLU A 354 1.69 14.24 -10.16
C GLU A 354 2.40 13.15 -9.35
N ALA A 355 2.11 11.88 -9.64
CA ALA A 355 2.76 10.76 -8.98
C ALA A 355 4.23 10.68 -9.39
N CYS A 356 5.13 10.51 -8.41
CA CYS A 356 6.57 10.37 -8.61
C CYS A 356 6.99 8.91 -8.69
N ALA A 357 7.80 8.54 -9.69
CA ALA A 357 8.35 7.19 -9.80
C ALA A 357 9.31 6.80 -8.66
N GLU A 358 9.84 7.78 -7.92
CA GLU A 358 10.65 7.55 -6.71
C GLU A 358 9.80 7.46 -5.45
N GLY A 359 8.47 7.49 -5.57
CA GLY A 359 7.51 7.48 -4.48
C GLY A 359 7.02 8.88 -4.11
N GLY A 360 5.81 8.98 -3.54
CA GLY A 360 5.18 10.27 -3.23
C GLY A 360 4.68 11.00 -4.49
N GLN A 361 4.81 12.31 -4.46
CA GLN A 361 4.40 13.19 -5.55
C GLN A 361 5.57 14.08 -5.97
N ASN A 362 5.45 14.70 -7.14
CA ASN A 362 6.38 15.69 -7.64
C ASN A 362 5.63 16.83 -8.32
N LEU A 363 6.29 17.96 -8.49
CA LEU A 363 5.81 19.00 -9.37
C LEU A 363 6.10 18.61 -10.82
N GLY A 364 5.09 18.68 -11.66
CA GLY A 364 5.17 18.43 -13.10
C GLY A 364 4.72 19.62 -13.94
N ALA A 365 4.91 19.50 -15.26
CA ALA A 365 4.55 20.48 -16.27
C ALA A 365 5.12 21.90 -16.02
N LEU A 366 6.32 21.98 -15.44
CA LEU A 366 6.95 23.25 -15.08
C LEU A 366 7.57 23.92 -16.32
N ARG A 367 7.15 25.17 -16.54
CA ARG A 367 7.52 26.01 -17.69
C ARG A 367 7.91 27.40 -17.29
N ASN A 368 8.26 28.22 -18.26
CA ASN A 368 8.63 29.62 -18.04
C ASN A 368 7.52 30.41 -17.32
N GLY A 369 7.88 31.05 -16.19
CA GLY A 369 6.98 31.90 -15.39
C GLY A 369 6.25 31.18 -14.26
N ASP A 370 6.36 29.86 -14.16
CA ASP A 370 5.83 29.11 -13.05
C ASP A 370 6.67 29.33 -11.78
N TRP A 371 6.04 29.18 -10.63
CA TRP A 371 6.72 29.24 -9.33
C TRP A 371 5.96 28.53 -8.23
N VAL A 372 6.70 28.13 -7.19
CA VAL A 372 6.17 27.63 -5.92
C VAL A 372 6.80 28.37 -4.75
N ARG A 373 6.04 28.53 -3.65
CA ARG A 373 6.48 29.19 -2.42
C ARG A 373 6.40 28.25 -1.24
N TYR A 374 7.44 28.30 -0.41
CA TYR A 374 7.56 27.56 0.84
C TYR A 374 7.74 28.57 1.97
N ASP A 375 6.73 28.70 2.85
CA ASP A 375 6.76 29.64 3.96
C ASP A 375 7.61 29.12 5.12
N ASN A 376 8.16 30.04 5.90
CA ASN A 376 8.87 29.77 7.17
C ASN A 376 10.06 28.83 7.03
N VAL A 377 10.86 28.95 6.00
CA VAL A 377 12.11 28.19 5.83
C VAL A 377 13.20 28.84 6.70
N GLU A 378 13.74 28.07 7.65
CA GLU A 378 14.71 28.52 8.63
C GLU A 378 16.13 28.12 8.23
N PHE A 379 17.00 29.11 7.96
CA PHE A 379 18.41 28.92 7.59
C PHE A 379 19.36 28.98 8.80
N GLY A 380 18.86 29.40 9.99
CA GLY A 380 19.68 29.59 11.16
C GLY A 380 20.62 30.79 11.02
N SER A 381 21.66 30.81 11.85
CA SER A 381 22.64 31.91 11.89
C SER A 381 23.79 31.75 10.88
N THR A 382 23.95 30.57 10.29
CA THR A 382 24.99 30.28 9.30
C THR A 382 24.32 29.90 7.99
N GLY A 383 24.53 30.65 6.92
CA GLY A 383 23.90 30.46 5.64
C GLY A 383 24.39 29.20 4.91
N PRO A 384 23.64 28.75 3.90
CA PRO A 384 24.02 27.61 3.04
C PRO A 384 25.16 28.00 2.08
N ARG A 385 25.84 26.97 1.53
CA ARG A 385 26.80 27.10 0.44
C ARG A 385 26.19 26.74 -0.92
N ASP A 386 25.35 25.74 -0.92
CA ASP A 386 24.67 25.28 -2.11
C ASP A 386 23.25 24.79 -1.79
N PHE A 387 22.44 24.61 -2.82
CA PHE A 387 21.21 23.84 -2.74
C PHE A 387 21.26 22.69 -3.73
N VAL A 388 20.51 21.63 -3.46
CA VAL A 388 20.37 20.49 -4.34
C VAL A 388 18.88 20.27 -4.57
N ALA A 389 18.50 20.11 -5.85
CA ALA A 389 17.16 19.69 -6.18
C ALA A 389 17.18 18.33 -6.91
N ARG A 390 16.18 17.51 -6.64
CA ARG A 390 15.91 16.25 -7.33
C ARG A 390 14.98 16.53 -8.49
N VAL A 391 15.49 16.46 -9.71
CA VAL A 391 14.80 16.92 -10.93
C VAL A 391 14.82 15.86 -12.03
N ALA A 392 13.81 15.90 -12.89
CA ALA A 392 13.71 15.08 -14.10
C ALA A 392 13.26 15.94 -15.29
N SER A 393 13.65 15.57 -16.49
CA SER A 393 13.22 16.24 -17.72
C SER A 393 13.10 15.24 -18.87
N GLY A 394 11.92 15.19 -19.47
CA GLY A 394 11.66 14.51 -20.73
C GLY A 394 11.51 15.48 -21.90
N ALA A 395 11.93 16.74 -21.72
CA ALA A 395 11.78 17.79 -22.72
C ALA A 395 12.48 17.43 -24.04
N GLY A 396 11.92 17.88 -25.14
CA GLY A 396 12.45 17.63 -26.47
C GLY A 396 13.83 18.25 -26.69
N SER A 397 14.50 17.86 -27.78
CA SER A 397 15.81 18.39 -28.11
C SER A 397 15.79 19.92 -28.24
N GLY A 398 16.75 20.58 -27.58
CA GLY A 398 16.90 22.05 -27.57
C GLY A 398 16.03 22.77 -26.55
N VAL A 399 15.16 22.05 -25.78
CA VAL A 399 14.40 22.64 -24.71
C VAL A 399 15.18 22.52 -23.39
N SER A 400 15.36 23.66 -22.71
CA SER A 400 16.06 23.76 -21.43
C SER A 400 15.59 24.99 -20.65
N GLY A 401 15.93 25.07 -19.37
CA GLY A 401 15.61 26.21 -18.54
C GLY A 401 16.44 26.27 -17.25
N LEU A 402 16.11 27.23 -16.42
CA LEU A 402 16.72 27.45 -15.10
C LEU A 402 15.71 27.11 -14.00
N VAL A 403 16.16 26.42 -12.99
CA VAL A 403 15.52 26.35 -11.68
C VAL A 403 16.25 27.34 -10.78
N GLU A 404 15.54 28.33 -10.29
CA GLU A 404 16.10 29.43 -9.52
C GLU A 404 15.51 29.46 -8.11
N VAL A 405 16.35 29.75 -7.13
CA VAL A 405 15.94 29.97 -5.74
C VAL A 405 15.89 31.47 -5.44
N ARG A 406 14.77 31.94 -4.91
CA ARG A 406 14.58 33.33 -4.48
C ARG A 406 14.03 33.35 -3.05
N VAL A 407 14.24 34.45 -2.33
CA VAL A 407 13.70 34.64 -0.99
C VAL A 407 12.75 35.83 -0.94
N ASP A 408 11.67 35.66 -0.18
CA ASP A 408 10.65 36.66 0.17
C ASP A 408 9.82 37.21 -0.99
N SER A 409 10.22 37.00 -2.25
CA SER A 409 9.45 37.39 -3.43
C SER A 409 9.82 36.53 -4.66
N PRO A 410 8.82 36.16 -5.49
CA PRO A 410 9.10 35.44 -6.76
C PRO A 410 9.82 36.31 -7.80
N THR A 411 9.90 37.62 -7.58
CA THR A 411 10.57 38.59 -8.47
C THR A 411 11.86 39.14 -7.88
N ALA A 412 12.25 38.75 -6.66
CA ALA A 412 13.53 39.09 -6.07
C ALA A 412 14.70 38.54 -6.94
N ALA A 413 15.89 39.12 -6.82
CA ALA A 413 17.07 38.54 -7.47
C ALA A 413 17.27 37.10 -6.97
N PRO A 414 17.56 36.12 -7.87
CA PRO A 414 17.82 34.75 -7.42
C PRO A 414 19.08 34.71 -6.55
N ILE A 415 18.98 34.01 -5.42
CA ILE A 415 20.12 33.71 -4.57
C ILE A 415 20.92 32.50 -5.08
N GLY A 416 20.35 31.69 -5.96
CA GLY A 416 20.99 30.54 -6.57
C GLY A 416 20.20 30.02 -7.76
N SER A 417 20.85 29.26 -8.63
CA SER A 417 20.21 28.62 -9.77
C SER A 417 21.07 27.49 -10.35
N PHE A 418 20.43 26.62 -11.11
CA PHE A 418 21.10 25.69 -12.03
C PHE A 418 20.31 25.58 -13.33
N ALA A 419 21.00 25.22 -14.41
CA ALA A 419 20.38 24.92 -15.68
C ALA A 419 20.03 23.42 -15.79
N ILE A 420 18.92 23.12 -16.43
CA ILE A 420 18.48 21.75 -16.67
C ILE A 420 17.99 21.61 -18.12
N GLY A 421 18.35 20.51 -18.75
CA GLY A 421 17.81 20.01 -20.00
C GLY A 421 17.38 18.55 -19.81
N ASN A 422 17.12 17.86 -20.92
CA ASN A 422 16.65 16.47 -20.92
C ASN A 422 17.53 15.54 -20.06
N THR A 423 16.91 14.79 -19.14
CA THR A 423 17.57 13.81 -18.26
C THR A 423 17.31 12.36 -18.68
N GLY A 424 16.57 12.15 -19.77
CA GLY A 424 16.17 10.82 -20.27
C GLY A 424 14.68 10.50 -20.10
N GLY A 425 13.88 11.40 -19.51
CA GLY A 425 12.45 11.24 -19.33
C GLY A 425 11.93 12.04 -18.14
N TRP A 426 10.60 12.28 -18.11
CA TRP A 426 9.90 13.05 -17.06
C TRP A 426 9.97 12.43 -15.66
N GLN A 427 10.41 11.16 -15.57
CA GLN A 427 10.63 10.43 -14.32
C GLN A 427 12.07 9.88 -14.21
N SER A 428 13.01 10.37 -15.08
CA SER A 428 14.43 10.04 -15.01
C SER A 428 15.15 11.02 -14.10
N TRP A 429 15.11 10.77 -12.83
CA TRP A 429 15.51 11.68 -11.77
C TRP A 429 17.02 11.83 -11.60
N ARG A 430 17.49 13.07 -11.39
CA ARG A 430 18.88 13.42 -11.06
C ARG A 430 18.91 14.45 -9.94
N SER A 431 19.92 14.36 -9.07
CA SER A 431 20.20 15.41 -8.09
C SER A 431 21.15 16.43 -8.72
N VAL A 432 20.71 17.67 -8.82
CA VAL A 432 21.48 18.75 -9.43
C VAL A 432 21.79 19.80 -8.38
N PRO A 433 23.08 20.09 -8.08
CA PRO A 433 23.48 21.13 -7.18
C PRO A 433 23.51 22.51 -7.88
N GLY A 434 23.24 23.57 -7.11
CA GLY A 434 23.43 24.94 -7.51
C GLY A 434 24.07 25.75 -6.38
N ASN A 435 25.01 26.63 -6.68
CA ASN A 435 25.57 27.53 -5.68
C ASN A 435 24.50 28.49 -5.19
N VAL A 436 24.57 28.86 -3.91
CA VAL A 436 23.62 29.76 -3.24
C VAL A 436 24.35 30.88 -2.53
N GLY A 437 23.86 32.11 -2.71
CA GLY A 437 24.30 33.26 -1.96
C GLY A 437 23.92 33.18 -0.48
N ALA A 438 24.60 34.00 0.34
CA ALA A 438 24.36 34.00 1.76
C ALA A 438 22.91 34.41 2.10
N VAL A 439 22.25 33.59 2.92
CA VAL A 439 20.94 33.86 3.51
C VAL A 439 20.91 33.25 4.90
N THR A 440 20.33 33.95 5.89
CA THR A 440 20.27 33.54 7.30
C THR A 440 18.92 33.91 7.89
N GLY A 441 18.49 33.17 8.93
CA GLY A 441 17.20 33.40 9.56
C GLY A 441 16.05 32.77 8.80
N ARG A 442 14.84 33.26 8.97
CA ARG A 442 13.61 32.69 8.45
C ARG A 442 13.09 33.49 7.26
N HIS A 443 12.83 32.77 6.15
CA HIS A 443 12.36 33.37 4.89
C HIS A 443 11.25 32.59 4.27
N ALA A 444 10.47 33.21 3.37
CA ALA A 444 9.71 32.52 2.35
C ALA A 444 10.65 32.20 1.18
N VAL A 445 10.82 30.91 0.86
CA VAL A 445 11.63 30.45 -0.27
C VAL A 445 10.74 30.23 -1.48
N TYR A 446 11.18 30.71 -2.63
CA TYR A 446 10.53 30.46 -3.93
C TYR A 446 11.45 29.63 -4.81
N LEU A 447 10.92 28.60 -5.45
CA LEU A 447 11.49 28.05 -6.66
C LEU A 447 10.76 28.67 -7.86
N THR A 448 11.50 29.27 -8.76
CA THR A 448 10.98 29.87 -9.98
C THR A 448 11.58 29.21 -11.20
N PHE A 449 10.79 29.08 -12.24
CA PHE A 449 11.16 28.34 -13.44
C PHE A 449 11.25 29.30 -14.63
N THR A 450 12.44 29.39 -15.24
CA THR A 450 12.74 30.35 -16.30
C THR A 450 13.25 29.62 -17.55
N SER A 451 12.60 29.85 -18.69
CA SER A 451 13.02 29.30 -19.98
C SER A 451 12.75 30.34 -21.08
N GLY A 452 13.57 30.31 -22.13
CA GLY A 452 13.29 31.08 -23.35
C GLY A 452 12.26 30.42 -24.27
N GLN A 453 11.69 29.27 -23.87
CA GLN A 453 10.77 28.44 -24.66
C GLN A 453 9.45 28.24 -23.92
N PRO A 454 8.34 28.08 -24.65
CA PRO A 454 7.02 27.94 -24.02
C PRO A 454 6.73 26.54 -23.46
N ASN A 455 7.61 25.57 -23.72
CA ASN A 455 7.43 24.17 -23.36
C ASN A 455 7.73 23.91 -21.89
N ASP A 456 7.10 22.87 -21.34
CA ASP A 456 7.52 22.29 -20.07
C ASP A 456 8.96 21.78 -20.21
N PHE A 457 9.79 22.01 -19.17
CA PHE A 457 11.22 21.67 -19.28
C PHE A 457 11.77 20.92 -18.07
N VAL A 458 11.06 20.88 -16.93
CA VAL A 458 11.53 20.20 -15.71
C VAL A 458 10.39 19.71 -14.85
N ASN A 459 10.58 18.60 -14.16
CA ASN A 459 9.84 18.14 -12.98
C ASN A 459 10.74 18.26 -11.77
N VAL A 460 10.17 18.55 -10.58
CA VAL A 460 10.90 18.66 -9.31
C VAL A 460 10.25 17.78 -8.27
N ASN A 461 11.05 16.86 -7.68
CA ASN A 461 10.60 15.96 -6.63
C ASN A 461 10.82 16.59 -5.23
N TRP A 462 12.04 17.00 -4.93
CA TRP A 462 12.40 17.65 -3.67
C TRP A 462 13.63 18.56 -3.82
N PHE A 463 13.87 19.38 -2.80
CA PHE A 463 15.11 20.15 -2.69
C PHE A 463 15.57 20.28 -1.23
N THR A 464 16.84 20.62 -1.04
CA THR A 464 17.45 20.90 0.26
C THR A 464 18.63 21.86 0.09
N PHE A 465 18.96 22.56 1.16
CA PHE A 465 20.19 23.38 1.21
C PHE A 465 21.28 22.64 1.97
N ARG A 466 22.55 22.99 1.71
CA ARG A 466 23.70 22.36 2.37
C ARG A 466 24.68 23.43 2.87
N ARG A 467 25.35 23.13 4.00
CA ARG A 467 26.36 23.98 4.62
C ARG A 467 27.76 23.71 4.08
#